data_7d44a0088e1bc4b38b09b4f5f6f4f70d
#
_entry.id   7d44a0088e1bc4b38b09b4f5f6f4f70d
#
_cell.length_a   1.000
_cell.length_b   1.000
_cell.length_c   1.000
_cell.angle_alpha   90.00
_cell.angle_beta   90.00
_cell.angle_gamma   90.00
#
_symmetry.space_group_name_H-M   'P 1'
#
loop_
_entity.id
_entity.type
_entity.pdbx_description
1 polymer ?
#
loop_
_entity_poly.entity_id
_entity_poly.type
_entity_poly.pdbx_seq_one_letter_code
_entity_poly.pdbx_strand_id
1 'polypeptide(L)'
;NYQTRSLEVLKSYLEAARTIGAKAAYDSMTREGVRGAKPYRPLEGLETIPYVCLRLPTGGGKTLLSAHTVKIAAEAYLERDYPLVLWLVPTNTIRAQTLETLQKPGHPNHEALRTAFDGRFRVLDIADFTQVTPTDLATQACVVVGTFATLRVNNTDGRKVYAHNENLEPHFTAVPANAAGMERKEDDGTIKFSFRNVLALHRPLVIVDEAHNNTSSLSVEVLQRVNTACVVEFTATPATDSNILHNVSATELKAEEMIKLPIRLSSHNTWEEAVRDSVLNRQRLHKLASSDAAYIRPIVLFQAEEKGKEVTKEVLLKHLVEQEKIPREKIAVVTGDQKELDGINLFARDCPIDFVITVEALKEGWDCSFAYVFCSVASIYSKKDVEQILGRVLRMPYAKRRVEADLNRAYAHVSKSSWQNAVKQLHDSLVDMGFEETEATSFIDTMPSLLLEGGSVSGLFADIPVA
;
A
#
# COMPACT_ATOMS: atom_id res chain seq x y z
N ASN A 1 -14.11 14.92 4.23
CA ASN A 1 -13.72 13.55 4.49
C ASN A 1 -12.37 13.50 5.20
N TYR A 2 -11.93 12.32 5.68
CA TYR A 2 -10.66 12.17 6.38
C TYR A 2 -9.44 12.53 5.51
N GLN A 3 -9.49 12.25 4.21
CA GLN A 3 -8.39 12.54 3.28
C GLN A 3 -8.13 14.05 3.19
N THR A 4 -9.18 14.83 2.98
CA THR A 4 -9.09 16.30 2.95
C THR A 4 -8.54 16.83 4.27
N ARG A 5 -9.07 16.34 5.41
CA ARG A 5 -8.60 16.72 6.74
C ARG A 5 -7.13 16.37 6.97
N SER A 6 -6.69 15.18 6.57
CA SER A 6 -5.27 14.77 6.67
C SER A 6 -4.35 15.72 5.89
N LEU A 7 -4.75 16.10 4.68
CA LEU A 7 -3.98 17.04 3.85
C LEU A 7 -4.01 18.48 4.39
N GLU A 8 -5.13 18.92 4.95
CA GLU A 8 -5.25 20.24 5.61
C GLU A 8 -4.36 20.32 6.84
N VAL A 9 -4.34 19.27 7.68
CA VAL A 9 -3.45 19.18 8.84
C VAL A 9 -1.98 19.22 8.41
N LEU A 10 -1.61 18.45 7.38
CA LEU A 10 -0.26 18.48 6.84
C LEU A 10 0.13 19.85 6.32
N LYS A 11 -0.75 20.50 5.55
CA LYS A 11 -0.53 21.86 5.02
C LYS A 11 -0.28 22.86 6.13
N SER A 12 -1.18 22.89 7.12
CA SER A 12 -1.06 23.81 8.28
C SER A 12 0.23 23.58 9.06
N TYR A 13 0.63 22.32 9.23
CA TYR A 13 1.91 21.97 9.86
C TYR A 13 3.10 22.51 9.07
N LEU A 14 3.12 22.30 7.76
CA LEU A 14 4.24 22.72 6.91
C LEU A 14 4.37 24.23 6.84
N GLU A 15 3.26 24.96 6.76
CA GLU A 15 3.22 26.43 6.85
C GLU A 15 3.76 26.92 8.19
N ALA A 16 3.32 26.32 9.30
CA ALA A 16 3.82 26.64 10.64
C ALA A 16 5.31 26.30 10.78
N ALA A 17 5.73 25.11 10.30
CA ALA A 17 7.12 24.65 10.39
C ALA A 17 8.08 25.59 9.64
N ARG A 18 7.65 26.18 8.52
CA ARG A 18 8.42 27.19 7.81
C ARG A 18 8.63 28.47 8.66
N THR A 19 7.65 28.84 9.46
CA THR A 19 7.65 30.11 10.21
C THR A 19 8.30 29.99 11.59
N ILE A 20 7.95 28.94 12.34
CA ILE A 20 8.37 28.78 13.74
C ILE A 20 9.28 27.56 13.97
N GLY A 21 9.63 26.82 12.91
CA GLY A 21 10.44 25.60 12.96
C GLY A 21 9.64 24.33 13.20
N ALA A 22 10.16 23.20 12.70
CA ALA A 22 9.49 21.92 12.65
C ALA A 22 8.99 21.43 14.04
N LYS A 23 9.87 21.50 15.07
CA LYS A 23 9.54 21.08 16.42
C LYS A 23 8.43 21.92 17.05
N ALA A 24 8.54 23.25 16.98
CA ALA A 24 7.56 24.14 17.59
C ALA A 24 6.18 24.00 16.92
N ALA A 25 6.16 23.88 15.60
CA ALA A 25 4.94 23.62 14.83
C ALA A 25 4.28 22.30 15.23
N TYR A 26 5.04 21.21 15.32
CA TYR A 26 4.53 19.91 15.75
C TYR A 26 3.96 19.96 17.17
N ASP A 27 4.73 20.50 18.12
CA ASP A 27 4.31 20.59 19.53
C ASP A 27 3.04 21.44 19.70
N SER A 28 2.85 22.49 18.91
CA SER A 28 1.64 23.32 18.95
C SER A 28 0.41 22.59 18.44
N MET A 29 0.53 21.84 17.37
CA MET A 29 -0.60 21.15 16.74
C MET A 29 -1.00 19.88 17.45
N THR A 30 -0.05 19.17 18.08
CA THR A 30 -0.33 17.88 18.72
C THR A 30 -0.82 18.00 20.14
N ARG A 31 -0.57 19.10 20.85
CA ARG A 31 -1.11 19.35 22.21
C ARG A 31 -2.63 19.35 22.24
N GLU A 32 -3.28 19.79 21.19
CA GLU A 32 -4.74 19.95 21.13
C GLU A 32 -5.46 18.84 20.34
N GLY A 33 -4.76 18.10 19.46
CA GLY A 33 -5.43 17.27 18.48
C GLY A 33 -5.13 15.77 18.48
N VAL A 34 -3.99 15.34 19.01
CA VAL A 34 -3.59 13.91 18.94
C VAL A 34 -3.48 13.33 20.36
N ARG A 35 -4.46 12.49 20.72
CA ARG A 35 -4.48 11.82 22.02
C ARG A 35 -3.24 10.94 22.18
N GLY A 36 -2.38 11.25 23.16
CA GLY A 36 -1.16 10.50 23.42
C GLY A 36 0.02 10.84 22.50
N ALA A 37 0.00 12.01 21.84
CA ALA A 37 1.12 12.48 21.04
C ALA A 37 2.43 12.50 21.85
N LYS A 38 3.48 11.93 21.26
CA LYS A 38 4.82 11.94 21.84
C LYS A 38 5.52 13.25 21.50
N PRO A 39 6.53 13.67 22.30
CA PRO A 39 7.36 14.81 21.96
C PRO A 39 8.02 14.63 20.57
N TYR A 40 8.14 15.73 19.82
CA TYR A 40 8.80 15.72 18.51
C TYR A 40 10.21 15.17 18.60
N ARG A 41 10.54 14.26 17.71
CA ARG A 41 11.88 13.68 17.56
C ARG A 41 12.46 14.10 16.22
N PRO A 42 13.43 15.01 16.20
CA PRO A 42 14.10 15.39 14.96
C PRO A 42 14.90 14.22 14.39
N LEU A 43 15.13 14.24 13.09
CA LEU A 43 16.10 13.33 12.48
C LEU A 43 17.50 13.78 12.86
N GLU A 44 18.33 12.84 13.32
CA GLU A 44 19.73 13.10 13.66
C GLU A 44 20.48 13.71 12.44
N GLY A 45 21.20 14.81 12.68
CA GLY A 45 21.91 15.56 11.63
C GLY A 45 21.03 16.33 10.64
N LEU A 46 19.70 16.34 10.85
CA LEU A 46 18.70 17.07 10.07
C LEU A 46 17.64 17.69 10.97
N GLU A 47 18.04 18.23 12.12
CA GLU A 47 17.14 18.63 13.23
C GLU A 47 16.19 19.77 12.85
N THR A 48 16.51 20.54 11.82
CA THR A 48 15.76 21.73 11.41
C THR A 48 14.66 21.44 10.39
N ILE A 49 14.68 20.28 9.73
CA ILE A 49 13.71 19.96 8.67
C ILE A 49 12.42 19.36 9.26
N PRO A 50 11.26 19.54 8.61
CA PRO A 50 10.05 18.81 8.94
C PRO A 50 10.23 17.31 8.71
N TYR A 51 9.89 16.54 9.74
CA TYR A 51 9.81 15.07 9.70
C TYR A 51 8.54 14.63 10.41
N VAL A 52 7.52 14.22 9.66
CA VAL A 52 6.22 13.84 10.20
C VAL A 52 5.64 12.60 9.53
N CYS A 53 4.76 11.94 10.27
CA CYS A 53 4.05 10.75 9.85
C CYS A 53 2.53 11.01 9.82
N LEU A 54 1.90 10.64 8.73
CA LEU A 54 0.46 10.48 8.63
C LEU A 54 0.13 8.99 8.79
N ARG A 55 -0.55 8.63 9.87
CA ARG A 55 -0.97 7.26 10.13
C ARG A 55 -2.32 7.01 9.49
N LEU A 56 -2.37 6.07 8.54
CA LEU A 56 -3.59 5.64 7.87
C LEU A 56 -3.61 4.11 7.79
N PRO A 57 -4.71 3.46 8.16
CA PRO A 57 -4.84 2.01 7.98
C PRO A 57 -4.69 1.60 6.51
N THR A 58 -4.42 0.32 6.29
CA THR A 58 -4.39 -0.25 4.94
C THR A 58 -5.74 -0.03 4.25
N GLY A 59 -5.71 0.38 2.97
CA GLY A 59 -6.92 0.77 2.23
C GLY A 59 -7.29 2.25 2.38
N GLY A 60 -6.65 3.02 3.26
CA GLY A 60 -6.92 4.44 3.49
C GLY A 60 -6.44 5.41 2.40
N GLY A 61 -5.93 4.91 1.26
CA GLY A 61 -5.51 5.76 0.14
C GLY A 61 -4.18 6.47 0.35
N LYS A 62 -3.24 5.86 1.10
CA LYS A 62 -1.90 6.42 1.39
C LYS A 62 -1.22 6.97 0.14
N THR A 63 -1.12 6.18 -0.92
CA THR A 63 -0.44 6.57 -2.17
C THR A 63 -1.10 7.78 -2.85
N LEU A 64 -2.42 7.90 -2.79
CA LEU A 64 -3.14 9.07 -3.33
C LEU A 64 -2.84 10.32 -2.49
N LEU A 65 -2.88 10.20 -1.16
CA LEU A 65 -2.51 11.30 -0.26
C LEU A 65 -1.06 11.72 -0.45
N SER A 66 -0.16 10.76 -0.66
CA SER A 66 1.25 11.02 -0.98
C SER A 66 1.40 11.83 -2.28
N ALA A 67 0.61 11.53 -3.32
CA ALA A 67 0.63 12.30 -4.56
C ALA A 67 0.18 13.75 -4.36
N HIS A 68 -0.88 13.98 -3.56
CA HIS A 68 -1.32 15.33 -3.20
C HIS A 68 -0.30 16.07 -2.32
N THR A 69 0.44 15.36 -1.48
CA THR A 69 1.48 15.92 -0.60
C THR A 69 2.58 16.64 -1.40
N VAL A 70 2.87 16.20 -2.63
CA VAL A 70 3.90 16.80 -3.47
C VAL A 70 3.63 18.31 -3.68
N LYS A 71 2.41 18.66 -4.05
CA LYS A 71 2.02 20.09 -4.25
C LYS A 71 1.96 20.84 -2.94
N ILE A 72 1.38 20.22 -1.91
CA ILE A 72 1.26 20.85 -0.58
C ILE A 72 2.64 21.20 -0.02
N ALA A 73 3.59 20.28 -0.05
CA ALA A 73 4.94 20.53 0.44
C ALA A 73 5.69 21.57 -0.42
N ALA A 74 5.49 21.51 -1.74
CA ALA A 74 6.08 22.49 -2.67
C ALA A 74 5.68 23.92 -2.32
N GLU A 75 4.39 24.17 -2.06
CA GLU A 75 3.84 25.49 -1.76
C GLU A 75 4.03 25.90 -0.29
N ALA A 76 3.68 25.01 0.64
CA ALA A 76 3.60 25.36 2.06
C ALA A 76 4.98 25.48 2.73
N TYR A 77 5.98 24.72 2.27
CA TYR A 77 7.27 24.65 2.94
C TYR A 77 8.47 24.93 2.03
N LEU A 78 8.53 24.29 0.84
CA LEU A 78 9.70 24.39 -0.03
C LEU A 78 9.76 25.73 -0.80
N GLU A 79 8.64 26.39 -0.99
CA GLU A 79 8.48 27.61 -1.80
C GLU A 79 9.02 27.42 -3.22
N ARG A 80 8.65 26.28 -3.87
CA ARG A 80 9.10 25.90 -5.20
C ARG A 80 7.92 25.57 -6.09
N ASP A 81 7.91 26.11 -7.30
CA ASP A 81 6.91 25.76 -8.31
C ASP A 81 7.03 24.30 -8.72
N TYR A 82 8.26 23.82 -8.86
CA TYR A 82 8.60 22.46 -9.31
C TYR A 82 9.57 21.78 -8.33
N PRO A 83 9.08 20.94 -7.44
CA PRO A 83 9.93 20.21 -6.50
C PRO A 83 10.59 19.00 -7.14
N LEU A 84 11.80 18.69 -6.67
CA LEU A 84 12.36 17.34 -6.80
C LEU A 84 11.85 16.50 -5.64
N VAL A 85 11.25 15.36 -5.96
CA VAL A 85 10.69 14.41 -4.99
C VAL A 85 11.42 13.09 -5.09
N LEU A 86 11.86 12.58 -3.95
CA LEU A 86 12.33 11.21 -3.80
C LEU A 86 11.24 10.40 -3.07
N TRP A 87 10.56 9.54 -3.82
CA TRP A 87 9.49 8.70 -3.29
C TRP A 87 10.03 7.31 -3.00
N LEU A 88 10.11 6.96 -1.72
CA LEU A 88 10.70 5.72 -1.25
C LEU A 88 9.62 4.73 -0.83
N VAL A 89 9.74 3.53 -1.35
CA VAL A 89 8.85 2.39 -1.06
C VAL A 89 9.68 1.19 -0.57
N PRO A 90 9.07 0.23 0.15
CA PRO A 90 9.83 -0.85 0.79
C PRO A 90 10.43 -1.85 -0.19
N THR A 91 9.75 -2.16 -1.30
CA THR A 91 10.15 -3.25 -2.20
C THR A 91 10.10 -2.86 -3.68
N ASN A 92 10.81 -3.63 -4.52
CA ASN A 92 10.81 -3.40 -5.97
C ASN A 92 9.43 -3.63 -6.61
N THR A 93 8.62 -4.52 -6.04
CA THR A 93 7.27 -4.78 -6.53
C THR A 93 6.36 -3.58 -6.28
N ILE A 94 6.38 -3.00 -5.07
CA ILE A 94 5.63 -1.78 -4.75
C ILE A 94 6.15 -0.62 -5.59
N ARG A 95 7.48 -0.54 -5.84
CA ARG A 95 8.06 0.46 -6.73
C ARG A 95 7.45 0.42 -8.13
N ALA A 96 7.41 -0.77 -8.74
CA ALA A 96 6.83 -0.95 -10.07
C ALA A 96 5.35 -0.52 -10.12
N GLN A 97 4.56 -0.88 -9.10
CA GLN A 97 3.16 -0.48 -9.00
C GLN A 97 2.96 1.02 -8.79
N THR A 98 3.76 1.61 -7.90
CA THR A 98 3.72 3.06 -7.65
C THR A 98 4.03 3.81 -8.95
N LEU A 99 5.05 3.37 -9.69
CA LEU A 99 5.39 3.91 -11.01
C LEU A 99 4.21 3.77 -11.98
N GLU A 100 3.65 2.57 -12.12
CA GLU A 100 2.51 2.33 -13.01
C GLU A 100 1.35 3.28 -12.70
N THR A 101 0.95 3.39 -11.44
CA THR A 101 -0.20 4.23 -11.05
C THR A 101 0.05 5.71 -11.18
N LEU A 102 1.29 6.17 -10.95
CA LEU A 102 1.69 7.57 -11.13
C LEU A 102 1.90 7.96 -12.59
N GLN A 103 2.25 7.02 -13.46
CA GLN A 103 2.48 7.26 -14.90
C GLN A 103 1.23 7.05 -15.76
N LYS A 104 0.22 6.29 -15.28
CA LYS A 104 -0.96 5.90 -16.05
C LYS A 104 -2.00 7.02 -16.13
N PRO A 105 -2.24 7.66 -17.29
CA PRO A 105 -3.29 8.65 -17.46
C PRO A 105 -4.67 8.11 -17.05
N GLY A 106 -5.45 8.94 -16.36
CA GLY A 106 -6.76 8.58 -15.84
C GLY A 106 -6.72 7.84 -14.49
N HIS A 107 -5.56 7.39 -14.01
CA HIS A 107 -5.46 6.86 -12.65
C HIS A 107 -5.48 8.01 -11.62
N PRO A 108 -6.20 7.89 -10.47
CA PRO A 108 -6.29 8.97 -9.48
C PRO A 108 -4.95 9.54 -9.02
N ASN A 109 -3.93 8.70 -8.85
CA ASN A 109 -2.59 9.14 -8.43
C ASN A 109 -1.91 10.01 -9.52
N HIS A 110 -2.04 9.63 -10.79
CA HIS A 110 -1.56 10.40 -11.93
C HIS A 110 -2.30 11.74 -12.04
N GLU A 111 -3.64 11.71 -11.95
CA GLU A 111 -4.48 12.88 -12.07
C GLU A 111 -4.25 13.89 -10.94
N ALA A 112 -3.89 13.42 -9.73
CA ALA A 112 -3.49 14.29 -8.64
C ALA A 112 -2.26 15.14 -8.99
N LEU A 113 -1.20 14.52 -9.54
CA LEU A 113 -0.01 15.24 -10.00
C LEU A 113 -0.30 16.09 -11.24
N ARG A 114 -1.05 15.57 -12.21
CA ARG A 114 -1.40 16.27 -13.43
C ARG A 114 -2.15 17.59 -13.14
N THR A 115 -3.13 17.51 -12.25
CA THR A 115 -3.91 18.69 -11.84
C THR A 115 -3.08 19.65 -11.01
N ALA A 116 -2.25 19.15 -10.10
CA ALA A 116 -1.43 19.97 -9.21
C ALA A 116 -0.37 20.81 -9.95
N PHE A 117 0.14 20.32 -11.07
CA PHE A 117 1.22 20.96 -11.83
C PHE A 117 0.84 21.33 -13.27
N ASP A 118 -0.45 21.39 -13.60
CA ASP A 118 -0.95 21.70 -14.95
C ASP A 118 -0.30 20.84 -16.04
N GLY A 119 -0.12 19.55 -15.75
CA GLY A 119 0.54 18.60 -16.64
C GLY A 119 2.07 18.71 -16.68
N ARG A 120 2.69 19.65 -15.97
CA ARG A 120 4.14 19.86 -15.89
C ARG A 120 4.75 19.02 -14.77
N PHE A 121 4.79 17.73 -14.96
CA PHE A 121 5.43 16.80 -14.04
C PHE A 121 6.01 15.62 -14.79
N ARG A 122 6.98 14.97 -14.18
CA ARG A 122 7.65 13.78 -14.70
C ARG A 122 7.83 12.76 -13.58
N VAL A 123 7.48 11.50 -13.86
CA VAL A 123 7.68 10.39 -12.93
C VAL A 123 8.69 9.44 -13.53
N LEU A 124 9.76 9.15 -12.77
CA LEU A 124 10.88 8.33 -13.20
C LEU A 124 11.15 7.20 -12.20
N ASP A 125 11.59 6.06 -12.71
CA ASP A 125 12.25 5.05 -11.88
C ASP A 125 13.64 5.58 -11.45
N ILE A 126 14.04 5.30 -10.21
CA ILE A 126 15.38 5.64 -9.73
C ILE A 126 16.48 4.97 -10.58
N ALA A 127 16.17 3.88 -11.29
CA ALA A 127 17.09 3.26 -12.23
C ALA A 127 17.41 4.14 -13.45
N ASP A 128 16.48 5.04 -13.80
CA ASP A 128 16.58 5.96 -14.94
C ASP A 128 17.03 7.38 -14.54
N PHE A 129 17.67 7.52 -13.39
CA PHE A 129 18.06 8.82 -12.82
C PHE A 129 18.89 9.70 -13.76
N THR A 130 19.63 9.12 -14.71
CA THR A 130 20.43 9.84 -15.70
C THR A 130 19.61 10.63 -16.70
N GLN A 131 18.30 10.37 -16.76
CA GLN A 131 17.36 11.10 -17.61
C GLN A 131 16.83 12.39 -16.96
N VAL A 132 17.11 12.64 -15.68
CA VAL A 132 16.76 13.89 -15.00
C VAL A 132 17.73 14.97 -15.46
N THR A 133 17.23 16.00 -16.09
CA THR A 133 18.04 17.13 -16.59
C THR A 133 17.83 18.39 -15.76
N PRO A 134 18.77 19.36 -15.75
CA PRO A 134 18.54 20.65 -15.12
C PRO A 134 17.29 21.38 -15.63
N THR A 135 16.99 21.24 -16.92
CA THR A 135 15.77 21.80 -17.54
C THR A 135 14.51 21.15 -16.97
N ASP A 136 14.49 19.85 -16.77
CA ASP A 136 13.36 19.18 -16.12
C ASP A 136 13.11 19.76 -14.73
N LEU A 137 14.17 19.90 -13.91
CA LEU A 137 14.06 20.45 -12.56
C LEU A 137 13.65 21.92 -12.51
N ALA A 138 13.89 22.68 -13.58
CA ALA A 138 13.51 24.06 -13.69
C ALA A 138 12.07 24.28 -14.20
N THR A 139 11.50 23.31 -14.93
CA THR A 139 10.24 23.53 -15.68
C THR A 139 9.11 22.58 -15.32
N GLN A 140 9.38 21.53 -14.54
CA GLN A 140 8.38 20.54 -14.15
C GLN A 140 8.72 19.85 -12.81
N ALA A 141 7.71 19.39 -12.09
CA ALA A 141 7.90 18.61 -10.89
C ALA A 141 8.47 17.22 -11.24
N CYS A 142 9.59 16.85 -10.63
CA CYS A 142 10.25 15.57 -10.89
C CYS A 142 10.07 14.63 -9.70
N VAL A 143 9.34 13.52 -9.92
CA VAL A 143 9.12 12.47 -8.91
C VAL A 143 9.97 11.25 -9.27
N VAL A 144 10.98 10.97 -8.47
CA VAL A 144 11.84 9.80 -8.63
C VAL A 144 11.44 8.73 -7.62
N VAL A 145 10.97 7.58 -8.09
CA VAL A 145 10.51 6.47 -7.25
C VAL A 145 11.62 5.45 -7.07
N GLY A 146 11.96 5.15 -5.83
CA GLY A 146 13.02 4.24 -5.47
C GLY A 146 12.74 3.41 -4.24
N THR A 147 13.70 2.59 -3.82
CA THR A 147 13.66 1.87 -2.54
C THR A 147 14.82 2.31 -1.66
N PHE A 148 14.65 2.22 -0.33
CA PHE A 148 15.78 2.42 0.58
C PHE A 148 16.96 1.50 0.27
N ALA A 149 16.67 0.28 -0.18
CA ALA A 149 17.73 -0.67 -0.57
C ALA A 149 18.63 -0.16 -1.69
N THR A 150 18.09 0.64 -2.62
CA THR A 150 18.86 1.27 -3.71
C THR A 150 19.81 2.35 -3.19
N LEU A 151 19.47 3.01 -2.08
CA LEU A 151 20.20 4.13 -1.49
C LEU A 151 20.98 3.75 -0.22
N ARG A 152 20.93 2.48 0.23
CA ARG A 152 21.68 2.01 1.42
C ARG A 152 23.19 2.17 1.25
N VAL A 153 23.87 2.57 2.32
CA VAL A 153 25.20 3.15 2.32
C VAL A 153 26.31 2.19 2.77
N ASN A 154 25.99 1.02 3.35
CA ASN A 154 26.99 0.08 3.88
C ASN A 154 28.00 -0.42 2.83
N ASN A 155 27.67 -0.30 1.56
CA ASN A 155 28.58 -0.48 0.44
C ASN A 155 28.05 0.33 -0.73
N THR A 156 28.73 1.39 -1.11
CA THR A 156 28.41 2.21 -2.29
C THR A 156 29.04 1.66 -3.57
N ASP A 157 29.98 0.72 -3.45
CA ASP A 157 30.64 0.09 -4.59
C ASP A 157 29.62 -0.67 -5.44
N GLY A 158 29.63 -0.38 -6.73
CA GLY A 158 28.68 -0.96 -7.70
C GLY A 158 27.27 -0.36 -7.69
N ARG A 159 26.95 0.59 -6.80
CA ARG A 159 25.65 1.30 -6.81
C ARG A 159 25.68 2.50 -7.74
N LYS A 160 24.92 2.41 -8.82
CA LYS A 160 24.88 3.42 -9.90
C LYS A 160 24.54 4.84 -9.40
N VAL A 161 23.69 4.98 -8.38
CA VAL A 161 23.29 6.28 -7.82
C VAL A 161 24.43 7.06 -7.15
N TYR A 162 25.47 6.35 -6.70
CA TYR A 162 26.69 6.93 -6.11
C TYR A 162 27.86 6.98 -7.08
N ALA A 163 27.74 6.31 -8.23
CA ALA A 163 28.80 6.29 -9.23
C ALA A 163 28.88 7.65 -9.95
N HIS A 164 30.09 8.02 -10.36
CA HIS A 164 30.30 9.14 -11.26
C HIS A 164 29.66 8.82 -12.63
N ASN A 165 28.96 9.81 -13.21
CA ASN A 165 28.30 9.67 -14.51
C ASN A 165 28.31 11.01 -15.24
N GLU A 166 28.98 11.07 -16.37
CA GLU A 166 29.14 12.28 -17.18
C GLU A 166 27.80 12.87 -17.66
N ASN A 167 26.75 12.06 -17.82
CA ASN A 167 25.43 12.55 -18.18
C ASN A 167 24.83 13.51 -17.14
N LEU A 168 25.35 13.52 -15.91
CA LEU A 168 24.92 14.41 -14.85
C LEU A 168 25.76 15.70 -14.75
N GLU A 169 26.86 15.83 -15.51
CA GLU A 169 27.69 17.03 -15.53
C GLU A 169 26.89 18.32 -15.65
N PRO A 170 25.84 18.43 -16.50
CA PRO A 170 25.08 19.67 -16.65
C PRO A 170 24.46 20.20 -15.35
N HIS A 171 24.24 19.35 -14.35
CA HIS A 171 23.74 19.80 -13.04
C HIS A 171 24.79 20.55 -12.21
N PHE A 172 26.07 20.40 -12.55
CA PHE A 172 27.18 20.90 -11.74
C PHE A 172 27.92 22.08 -12.38
N THR A 173 27.54 22.49 -13.58
CA THR A 173 28.21 23.57 -14.32
C THR A 173 28.27 24.90 -13.57
N ALA A 174 27.27 25.22 -12.75
CA ALA A 174 27.21 26.42 -11.94
C ALA A 174 27.57 26.19 -10.46
N VAL A 175 27.97 24.97 -10.09
CA VAL A 175 28.27 24.61 -8.70
C VAL A 175 29.73 24.98 -8.39
N PRO A 176 29.98 25.82 -7.35
CA PRO A 176 31.36 26.14 -6.97
C PRO A 176 32.19 24.89 -6.62
N ALA A 177 33.45 24.89 -7.04
CA ALA A 177 34.36 23.74 -6.80
C ALA A 177 34.48 23.39 -5.31
N ASN A 178 34.30 24.34 -4.40
CA ASN A 178 34.36 24.16 -2.95
C ASN A 178 32.97 23.96 -2.28
N ALA A 179 31.93 23.70 -3.05
CA ALA A 179 30.57 23.51 -2.50
C ALA A 179 30.56 22.45 -1.40
N ALA A 180 29.96 22.80 -0.26
CA ALA A 180 29.85 21.92 0.89
C ALA A 180 28.82 20.80 0.65
N GLY A 181 28.99 19.65 1.30
CA GLY A 181 28.03 18.55 1.24
C GLY A 181 28.07 17.72 -0.04
N MET A 182 28.96 18.03 -1.01
CA MET A 182 29.15 17.27 -2.23
C MET A 182 30.19 16.15 -2.03
N GLU A 183 29.85 14.95 -2.47
CA GLU A 183 30.83 13.85 -2.58
C GLU A 183 31.81 14.16 -3.71
N ARG A 184 33.08 13.79 -3.49
CA ARG A 184 34.18 14.09 -4.40
C ARG A 184 34.79 12.82 -4.93
N LYS A 185 35.46 12.90 -6.07
CA LYS A 185 36.30 11.83 -6.58
C LYS A 185 37.52 11.66 -5.68
N GLU A 186 37.97 10.44 -5.48
CA GLU A 186 39.12 10.12 -4.63
C GLU A 186 40.46 10.48 -5.29
N ASP A 187 40.52 10.43 -6.63
CA ASP A 187 41.72 10.62 -7.43
C ASP A 187 42.16 12.08 -7.55
N ASP A 188 41.18 13.00 -7.76
CA ASP A 188 41.49 14.40 -8.07
C ASP A 188 40.77 15.42 -7.15
N GLY A 189 39.89 14.93 -6.24
CA GLY A 189 39.15 15.78 -5.32
C GLY A 189 38.06 16.65 -5.98
N THR A 190 37.78 16.46 -7.26
CA THR A 190 36.71 17.19 -7.97
C THR A 190 35.33 16.68 -7.55
N ILE A 191 34.27 17.49 -7.75
CA ILE A 191 32.92 17.08 -7.44
C ILE A 191 32.53 15.85 -8.27
N LYS A 192 32.05 14.82 -7.62
CA LYS A 192 31.57 13.60 -8.26
C LYS A 192 30.23 13.87 -8.92
N PHE A 193 30.09 13.68 -10.22
CA PHE A 193 28.81 13.82 -10.92
C PHE A 193 27.95 12.58 -10.66
N SER A 194 27.40 12.48 -9.46
CA SER A 194 26.56 11.37 -9.01
C SER A 194 25.13 11.83 -8.79
N PHE A 195 24.16 10.92 -8.94
CA PHE A 195 22.76 11.25 -8.67
C PHE A 195 22.53 11.62 -7.19
N ARG A 196 23.28 11.01 -6.27
CA ARG A 196 23.30 11.42 -4.87
C ARG A 196 23.66 12.91 -4.74
N ASN A 197 24.66 13.40 -5.46
CA ASN A 197 25.03 14.81 -5.43
C ASN A 197 23.96 15.70 -6.09
N VAL A 198 23.28 15.25 -7.14
CA VAL A 198 22.11 15.95 -7.70
C VAL A 198 21.01 16.08 -6.64
N LEU A 199 20.68 14.99 -5.91
CA LEU A 199 19.72 15.04 -4.82
C LEU A 199 20.16 16.03 -3.73
N ALA A 200 21.40 15.97 -3.28
CA ALA A 200 21.94 16.86 -2.24
C ALA A 200 21.91 18.35 -2.64
N LEU A 201 22.17 18.63 -3.91
CA LEU A 201 22.13 19.99 -4.48
C LEU A 201 20.70 20.56 -4.48
N HIS A 202 19.74 19.76 -4.90
CA HIS A 202 18.35 20.20 -5.05
C HIS A 202 17.48 20.00 -3.81
N ARG A 203 17.99 19.34 -2.78
CA ARG A 203 17.32 19.12 -1.49
C ARG A 203 15.87 18.64 -1.68
N PRO A 204 15.65 17.34 -1.95
CA PRO A 204 14.35 16.82 -2.32
C PRO A 204 13.34 16.83 -1.16
N LEU A 205 12.05 16.91 -1.50
CA LEU A 205 11.01 16.33 -0.66
C LEU A 205 11.17 14.81 -0.65
N VAL A 206 11.23 14.20 0.52
CA VAL A 206 11.21 12.73 0.64
C VAL A 206 9.83 12.29 1.12
N ILE A 207 9.18 11.45 0.32
CA ILE A 207 7.96 10.74 0.69
C ILE A 207 8.34 9.30 0.98
N VAL A 208 7.93 8.78 2.14
CA VAL A 208 8.15 7.39 2.53
C VAL A 208 6.80 6.69 2.64
N ASP A 209 6.51 5.80 1.70
CA ASP A 209 5.30 4.99 1.72
C ASP A 209 5.60 3.65 2.39
N GLU A 210 4.72 3.20 3.30
CA GLU A 210 4.89 2.01 4.15
C GLU A 210 6.17 2.05 5.01
N ALA A 211 6.34 3.12 5.78
CA ALA A 211 7.53 3.45 6.57
C ALA A 211 7.89 2.44 7.69
N HIS A 212 7.02 1.51 8.04
CA HIS A 212 7.18 0.61 9.21
C HIS A 212 8.45 -0.26 9.19
N ASN A 213 9.11 -0.41 8.05
CA ASN A 213 10.35 -1.18 7.91
C ASN A 213 11.63 -0.29 7.86
N ASN A 214 11.51 1.03 8.03
CA ASN A 214 12.55 1.97 7.62
C ASN A 214 13.17 2.83 8.74
N THR A 215 12.87 2.56 10.01
CA THR A 215 13.41 3.29 11.18
C THR A 215 14.81 2.85 11.62
N SER A 216 15.58 2.23 10.74
CA SER A 216 16.98 1.89 11.04
C SER A 216 17.88 3.12 10.93
N SER A 217 19.00 3.14 11.68
CA SER A 217 20.06 4.14 11.55
C SER A 217 20.53 4.35 10.09
N LEU A 218 20.46 3.29 9.28
CA LEU A 218 20.75 3.31 7.85
C LEU A 218 19.79 4.17 7.02
N SER A 219 18.53 4.24 7.44
CA SER A 219 17.54 5.09 6.74
C SER A 219 17.79 6.57 7.03
N VAL A 220 18.14 6.90 8.27
CA VAL A 220 18.54 8.27 8.66
C VAL A 220 19.78 8.72 7.89
N GLU A 221 20.79 7.85 7.78
CA GLU A 221 22.01 8.13 7.02
C GLU A 221 21.73 8.40 5.53
N VAL A 222 20.80 7.67 4.90
CA VAL A 222 20.36 7.95 3.52
C VAL A 222 19.77 9.35 3.42
N LEU A 223 18.86 9.72 4.34
CA LEU A 223 18.21 11.04 4.35
C LEU A 223 19.21 12.19 4.55
N GLN A 224 20.19 11.99 5.43
CA GLN A 224 21.30 12.95 5.62
C GLN A 224 22.12 13.10 4.35
N ARG A 225 22.51 11.96 3.72
CA ARG A 225 23.34 11.98 2.52
C ARG A 225 22.68 12.71 1.35
N VAL A 226 21.38 12.51 1.14
CA VAL A 226 20.67 13.21 0.05
C VAL A 226 20.29 14.65 0.42
N ASN A 227 20.66 15.12 1.62
CA ASN A 227 20.40 16.48 2.12
C ASN A 227 18.93 16.86 1.98
N THR A 228 18.04 15.99 2.44
CA THR A 228 16.59 16.18 2.25
C THR A 228 16.08 17.48 2.87
N ALA A 229 15.08 18.10 2.27
CA ALA A 229 14.47 19.34 2.77
C ALA A 229 13.28 19.09 3.69
N CYS A 230 12.53 18.00 3.46
CA CYS A 230 11.32 17.65 4.20
C CYS A 230 11.07 16.15 4.07
N VAL A 231 10.59 15.50 5.12
CA VAL A 231 10.21 14.08 5.11
C VAL A 231 8.77 13.94 5.56
N VAL A 232 7.95 13.28 4.73
CA VAL A 232 6.58 12.91 5.06
C VAL A 232 6.42 11.41 4.92
N GLU A 233 6.11 10.74 6.02
CA GLU A 233 5.86 9.30 6.07
C GLU A 233 4.37 9.00 6.00
N PHE A 234 4.03 7.94 5.29
CA PHE A 234 2.70 7.34 5.25
C PHE A 234 2.80 5.88 5.68
N THR A 235 2.13 5.50 6.75
CA THR A 235 2.15 4.11 7.23
C THR A 235 0.90 3.77 8.02
N ALA A 236 0.52 2.50 8.03
CA ALA A 236 -0.50 1.96 8.91
C ALA A 236 0.06 1.74 10.33
N THR A 237 1.31 1.33 10.42
CA THR A 237 2.01 0.92 11.64
C THR A 237 3.27 1.75 11.84
N PRO A 238 3.14 2.99 12.34
CA PRO A 238 4.30 3.84 12.59
C PRO A 238 5.22 3.22 13.64
N ALA A 239 6.50 3.46 13.50
CA ALA A 239 7.46 3.09 14.53
C ALA A 239 7.16 3.82 15.85
N THR A 240 7.71 3.28 16.93
CA THR A 240 7.48 3.84 18.29
C THR A 240 7.98 5.27 18.45
N ASP A 241 8.87 5.71 17.56
CA ASP A 241 9.52 7.03 17.56
C ASP A 241 9.08 7.93 16.40
N SER A 242 8.12 7.50 15.57
CA SER A 242 7.56 8.33 14.49
C SER A 242 6.81 9.55 15.06
N ASN A 243 6.98 10.69 14.40
CA ASN A 243 6.25 11.92 14.71
C ASN A 243 4.86 11.89 14.08
N ILE A 244 3.90 11.25 14.74
CA ILE A 244 2.53 11.12 14.22
C ILE A 244 1.83 12.47 14.28
N LEU A 245 1.68 13.12 13.14
CA LEU A 245 1.00 14.40 13.01
C LEU A 245 -0.53 14.23 12.94
N HIS A 246 -0.98 13.21 12.27
CA HIS A 246 -2.40 12.89 12.09
C HIS A 246 -2.61 11.39 12.08
N ASN A 247 -3.69 10.95 12.73
CA ASN A 247 -4.07 9.55 12.81
C ASN A 247 -5.50 9.39 12.33
N VAL A 248 -5.71 8.54 11.32
CA VAL A 248 -7.03 8.15 10.83
C VAL A 248 -7.38 6.79 11.40
N SER A 249 -8.52 6.68 12.07
CA SER A 249 -9.00 5.42 12.64
C SER A 249 -9.67 4.54 11.59
N ALA A 250 -9.79 3.25 11.89
CA ALA A 250 -10.54 2.32 11.05
C ALA A 250 -12.04 2.63 11.04
N THR A 251 -12.56 3.13 12.15
CA THR A 251 -13.94 3.60 12.24
C THR A 251 -14.20 4.75 11.27
N GLU A 252 -13.24 5.66 11.10
CA GLU A 252 -13.35 6.71 10.08
C GLU A 252 -13.32 6.14 8.65
N LEU A 253 -12.43 5.17 8.36
CA LEU A 253 -12.42 4.50 7.04
C LEU A 253 -13.74 3.78 6.76
N LYS A 254 -14.33 3.13 7.77
CA LYS A 254 -15.63 2.48 7.65
C LYS A 254 -16.75 3.51 7.42
N ALA A 255 -16.75 4.61 8.16
CA ALA A 255 -17.73 5.68 8.01
C ALA A 255 -17.65 6.35 6.63
N GLU A 256 -16.47 6.43 6.04
CA GLU A 256 -16.21 6.95 4.68
C GLU A 256 -16.29 5.86 3.59
N GLU A 257 -16.75 4.66 3.96
CA GLU A 257 -17.03 3.56 3.01
C GLU A 257 -15.82 3.06 2.22
N MET A 258 -14.63 3.17 2.79
CA MET A 258 -13.38 2.76 2.15
C MET A 258 -13.09 1.27 2.29
N ILE A 259 -13.68 0.61 3.30
CA ILE A 259 -13.37 -0.78 3.67
C ILE A 259 -14.63 -1.59 3.99
N LYS A 260 -14.57 -2.89 3.66
CA LYS A 260 -15.62 -3.88 3.92
C LYS A 260 -15.50 -4.42 5.34
N LEU A 261 -16.32 -3.93 6.26
CA LEU A 261 -16.40 -4.39 7.65
C LEU A 261 -17.86 -4.54 8.09
N PRO A 262 -18.17 -5.50 8.98
CA PRO A 262 -17.26 -6.44 9.65
C PRO A 262 -16.78 -7.58 8.73
N ILE A 263 -15.78 -8.32 9.20
CA ILE A 263 -15.35 -9.61 8.65
C ILE A 263 -16.28 -10.68 9.21
N ARG A 264 -17.00 -11.37 8.35
CA ARG A 264 -17.85 -12.50 8.71
C ARG A 264 -17.05 -13.79 8.65
N LEU A 265 -16.77 -14.38 9.80
CA LEU A 265 -15.93 -15.54 9.94
C LEU A 265 -16.75 -16.82 10.18
N SER A 266 -16.57 -17.84 9.33
CA SER A 266 -17.14 -19.18 9.46
C SER A 266 -16.09 -20.24 9.74
N SER A 267 -16.41 -21.20 10.62
CA SER A 267 -15.58 -22.38 10.89
C SER A 267 -16.23 -23.65 10.35
N HIS A 268 -15.40 -24.55 9.82
CA HIS A 268 -15.80 -25.80 9.18
C HIS A 268 -15.06 -26.98 9.76
N ASN A 269 -15.68 -28.18 9.74
CA ASN A 269 -15.03 -29.39 10.31
C ASN A 269 -13.85 -29.83 9.43
N THR A 270 -13.95 -29.66 8.11
CA THR A 270 -12.94 -30.05 7.14
C THR A 270 -12.60 -28.89 6.21
N TRP A 271 -11.49 -28.98 5.50
CA TRP A 271 -11.10 -27.98 4.52
C TRP A 271 -12.03 -28.01 3.28
N GLU A 272 -12.57 -29.19 2.91
CA GLU A 272 -13.52 -29.34 1.80
C GLU A 272 -14.82 -28.58 2.10
N GLU A 273 -15.33 -28.68 3.34
CA GLU A 273 -16.48 -27.91 3.78
C GLU A 273 -16.23 -26.39 3.69
N ALA A 274 -15.02 -25.94 4.10
CA ALA A 274 -14.63 -24.54 4.03
C ALA A 274 -14.58 -24.05 2.58
N VAL A 275 -14.01 -24.85 1.67
CA VAL A 275 -13.95 -24.54 0.23
C VAL A 275 -15.38 -24.46 -0.34
N ARG A 276 -16.21 -25.45 -0.09
CA ARG A 276 -17.58 -25.50 -0.60
C ARG A 276 -18.42 -24.31 -0.12
N ASP A 277 -18.35 -23.99 1.16
CA ASP A 277 -19.09 -22.86 1.74
C ASP A 277 -18.60 -21.51 1.18
N SER A 278 -17.30 -21.39 0.88
CA SER A 278 -16.74 -20.22 0.20
C SER A 278 -17.27 -20.06 -1.22
N VAL A 279 -17.41 -21.15 -1.97
CA VAL A 279 -17.99 -21.17 -3.31
C VAL A 279 -19.46 -20.74 -3.26
N LEU A 280 -20.25 -21.31 -2.35
CA LEU A 280 -21.65 -20.95 -2.13
C LEU A 280 -21.80 -19.47 -1.73
N ASN A 281 -20.94 -19.00 -0.83
CA ASN A 281 -20.97 -17.60 -0.41
C ASN A 281 -20.64 -16.65 -1.58
N ARG A 282 -19.66 -16.99 -2.40
CA ARG A 282 -19.38 -16.24 -3.64
C ARG A 282 -20.57 -16.20 -4.58
N GLN A 283 -21.26 -17.32 -4.78
CA GLN A 283 -22.44 -17.39 -5.63
C GLN A 283 -23.57 -16.49 -5.09
N ARG A 284 -23.81 -16.54 -3.77
CA ARG A 284 -24.78 -15.67 -3.08
C ARG A 284 -24.42 -14.19 -3.30
N LEU A 285 -23.16 -13.82 -3.09
CA LEU A 285 -22.70 -12.44 -3.29
C LEU A 285 -22.79 -12.00 -4.76
N HIS A 286 -22.54 -12.91 -5.70
CA HIS A 286 -22.66 -12.62 -7.13
C HIS A 286 -24.13 -12.31 -7.52
N LYS A 287 -25.07 -13.06 -6.96
CA LYS A 287 -26.50 -12.79 -7.16
C LYS A 287 -26.91 -11.41 -6.61
N LEU A 288 -26.41 -11.04 -5.43
CA LEU A 288 -26.65 -9.71 -4.86
C LEU A 288 -25.96 -8.62 -5.71
N ALA A 289 -24.73 -8.87 -6.17
CA ALA A 289 -23.98 -7.92 -6.99
C ALA A 289 -24.61 -7.68 -8.37
N SER A 290 -25.38 -8.63 -8.91
CA SER A 290 -26.06 -8.47 -10.20
C SER A 290 -27.13 -7.38 -10.20
N SER A 291 -27.66 -7.02 -9.03
CA SER A 291 -28.63 -5.93 -8.84
C SER A 291 -27.97 -4.59 -8.47
N ASP A 292 -26.65 -4.54 -8.27
CA ASP A 292 -25.95 -3.28 -7.96
C ASP A 292 -25.82 -2.39 -9.20
N ALA A 293 -25.90 -1.07 -8.99
CA ALA A 293 -25.75 -0.09 -10.06
C ALA A 293 -24.35 -0.10 -10.71
N ALA A 294 -23.33 -0.52 -9.95
CA ALA A 294 -21.95 -0.67 -10.44
C ALA A 294 -21.64 -2.14 -10.74
N TYR A 295 -20.80 -2.37 -11.74
CA TYR A 295 -20.32 -3.72 -12.01
C TYR A 295 -19.43 -4.24 -10.88
N ILE A 296 -19.87 -5.31 -10.21
CA ILE A 296 -19.11 -5.99 -9.16
C ILE A 296 -19.13 -7.48 -9.44
N ARG A 297 -17.95 -8.09 -9.44
CA ARG A 297 -17.79 -9.53 -9.56
C ARG A 297 -17.05 -10.06 -8.33
N PRO A 298 -17.77 -10.62 -7.34
CA PRO A 298 -17.16 -11.19 -6.15
C PRO A 298 -16.16 -12.30 -6.51
N ILE A 299 -14.95 -12.21 -5.96
CA ILE A 299 -13.85 -13.16 -6.15
C ILE A 299 -13.55 -13.83 -4.82
N VAL A 300 -13.23 -15.14 -4.87
CA VAL A 300 -12.70 -15.90 -3.73
C VAL A 300 -11.19 -15.98 -3.82
N LEU A 301 -10.51 -15.67 -2.72
CA LEU A 301 -9.09 -15.93 -2.54
C LEU A 301 -8.92 -17.19 -1.71
N PHE A 302 -8.33 -18.22 -2.29
CA PHE A 302 -7.93 -19.43 -1.60
C PHE A 302 -6.45 -19.40 -1.22
N GLN A 303 -6.14 -19.71 0.03
CA GLN A 303 -4.78 -19.97 0.47
C GLN A 303 -4.59 -21.49 0.62
N ALA A 304 -3.76 -22.05 -0.25
CA ALA A 304 -3.33 -23.46 -0.17
C ALA A 304 -2.08 -23.61 0.68
N GLU A 305 -1.77 -24.84 1.08
CA GLU A 305 -0.53 -25.16 1.79
C GLU A 305 0.67 -25.24 0.86
N GLU A 306 1.86 -25.12 1.44
CA GLU A 306 3.14 -25.32 0.74
C GLU A 306 3.30 -26.74 0.21
N LYS A 307 4.21 -26.91 -0.74
CA LYS A 307 4.56 -28.20 -1.31
C LYS A 307 5.02 -29.17 -0.22
N GLY A 308 4.46 -30.40 -0.25
CA GLY A 308 4.76 -31.45 0.75
C GLY A 308 3.81 -31.46 1.94
N LYS A 309 2.82 -30.59 1.99
CA LYS A 309 1.71 -30.62 2.95
C LYS A 309 0.48 -31.32 2.36
N GLU A 310 -0.59 -31.40 3.16
CA GLU A 310 -1.82 -32.13 2.81
C GLU A 310 -2.61 -31.47 1.67
N VAL A 311 -2.85 -30.17 1.75
CA VAL A 311 -3.72 -29.45 0.80
C VAL A 311 -2.91 -28.46 -0.02
N THR A 312 -2.10 -28.98 -0.94
CA THR A 312 -1.32 -28.15 -1.87
C THR A 312 -2.22 -27.47 -2.92
N LYS A 313 -1.66 -26.52 -3.67
CA LYS A 313 -2.37 -25.85 -4.76
C LYS A 313 -2.92 -26.81 -5.81
N GLU A 314 -2.22 -27.92 -6.08
CA GLU A 314 -2.65 -28.94 -7.03
C GLU A 314 -3.86 -29.72 -6.50
N VAL A 315 -3.85 -30.10 -5.21
CA VAL A 315 -4.97 -30.77 -4.54
C VAL A 315 -6.20 -29.86 -4.52
N LEU A 316 -6.02 -28.59 -4.14
CA LEU A 316 -7.10 -27.61 -4.10
C LEU A 316 -7.67 -27.32 -5.49
N LEU A 317 -6.80 -27.12 -6.50
CA LEU A 317 -7.23 -26.92 -7.89
C LEU A 317 -8.05 -28.10 -8.42
N LYS A 318 -7.57 -29.33 -8.16
CA LYS A 318 -8.29 -30.55 -8.53
C LYS A 318 -9.65 -30.63 -7.86
N HIS A 319 -9.74 -30.31 -6.56
CA HIS A 319 -10.99 -30.29 -5.81
C HIS A 319 -12.00 -29.29 -6.39
N LEU A 320 -11.55 -28.06 -6.68
CA LEU A 320 -12.42 -27.02 -7.29
C LEU A 320 -12.96 -27.44 -8.64
N VAL A 321 -12.15 -28.09 -9.48
CA VAL A 321 -12.57 -28.52 -10.82
C VAL A 321 -13.44 -29.79 -10.75
N GLU A 322 -13.02 -30.81 -9.98
CA GLU A 322 -13.65 -32.11 -10.00
C GLU A 322 -14.84 -32.24 -9.06
N GLN A 323 -14.78 -31.61 -7.88
CA GLN A 323 -15.84 -31.71 -6.87
C GLN A 323 -16.80 -30.54 -6.92
N GLU A 324 -16.29 -29.31 -6.95
CA GLU A 324 -17.11 -28.11 -7.00
C GLU A 324 -17.54 -27.74 -8.44
N LYS A 325 -17.08 -28.51 -9.45
CA LYS A 325 -17.46 -28.36 -10.88
C LYS A 325 -17.18 -26.96 -11.44
N ILE A 326 -16.15 -26.28 -10.94
CA ILE A 326 -15.77 -24.96 -11.41
C ILE A 326 -14.92 -25.11 -12.70
N PRO A 327 -15.31 -24.45 -13.81
CA PRO A 327 -14.51 -24.45 -15.01
C PRO A 327 -13.07 -23.91 -14.75
N ARG A 328 -12.06 -24.60 -15.33
CA ARG A 328 -10.65 -24.25 -15.10
C ARG A 328 -10.31 -22.79 -15.47
N GLU A 329 -10.93 -22.26 -16.51
CA GLU A 329 -10.76 -20.89 -17.00
C GLU A 329 -11.25 -19.82 -16.00
N LYS A 330 -12.06 -20.20 -14.98
CA LYS A 330 -12.49 -19.31 -13.90
C LYS A 330 -11.52 -19.28 -12.71
N ILE A 331 -10.48 -20.08 -12.74
CA ILE A 331 -9.51 -20.23 -11.65
C ILE A 331 -8.15 -19.74 -12.09
N ALA A 332 -7.55 -18.82 -11.39
CA ALA A 332 -6.15 -18.41 -11.56
C ALA A 332 -5.29 -18.92 -10.42
N VAL A 333 -4.10 -19.42 -10.73
CA VAL A 333 -3.10 -19.84 -9.77
C VAL A 333 -1.96 -18.83 -9.74
N VAL A 334 -1.69 -18.27 -8.56
CA VAL A 334 -0.66 -17.25 -8.36
C VAL A 334 0.28 -17.68 -7.23
N THR A 335 1.49 -18.03 -7.60
CA THR A 335 2.56 -18.44 -6.67
C THR A 335 3.87 -17.76 -7.09
N GLY A 336 4.98 -18.08 -6.38
CA GLY A 336 6.30 -17.60 -6.78
C GLY A 336 6.66 -17.87 -8.25
N ASP A 337 6.24 -19.05 -8.73
CA ASP A 337 6.61 -19.58 -10.05
C ASP A 337 5.48 -19.46 -11.09
N GLN A 338 4.23 -19.34 -10.66
CA GLN A 338 3.04 -19.24 -11.53
C GLN A 338 2.37 -17.87 -11.38
N LYS A 339 2.22 -17.16 -12.47
CA LYS A 339 1.70 -15.78 -12.53
C LYS A 339 0.52 -15.67 -13.48
N GLU A 340 -0.49 -16.50 -13.28
CA GLU A 340 -1.65 -16.56 -14.19
C GLU A 340 -2.52 -15.28 -14.19
N LEU A 341 -2.23 -14.32 -13.32
CA LEU A 341 -2.88 -12.99 -13.29
C LEU A 341 -2.07 -11.90 -14.00
N ASP A 342 -0.86 -12.18 -14.47
CA ASP A 342 -0.05 -11.16 -15.15
C ASP A 342 -0.75 -10.70 -16.44
N GLY A 343 -0.96 -9.40 -16.57
CA GLY A 343 -1.67 -8.79 -17.70
C GLY A 343 -3.19 -8.92 -17.67
N ILE A 344 -3.79 -9.56 -16.66
CA ILE A 344 -5.25 -9.70 -16.55
C ILE A 344 -5.83 -8.53 -15.73
N ASN A 345 -6.77 -7.80 -16.35
CA ASN A 345 -7.56 -6.81 -15.63
C ASN A 345 -8.76 -7.47 -14.93
N LEU A 346 -8.63 -7.72 -13.64
CA LEU A 346 -9.70 -8.33 -12.84
C LEU A 346 -10.98 -7.48 -12.72
N PHE A 347 -10.93 -6.20 -13.06
CA PHE A 347 -12.11 -5.31 -13.07
C PHE A 347 -12.85 -5.31 -14.42
N ALA A 348 -12.27 -5.91 -15.45
CA ALA A 348 -12.90 -5.99 -16.76
C ALA A 348 -14.14 -6.90 -16.73
N ARG A 349 -15.20 -6.52 -17.49
CA ARG A 349 -16.45 -7.27 -17.54
C ARG A 349 -16.30 -8.63 -18.19
N ASP A 350 -15.39 -8.75 -19.12
CA ASP A 350 -15.06 -9.96 -19.88
C ASP A 350 -14.02 -10.87 -19.20
N CYS A 351 -13.47 -10.45 -18.06
CA CYS A 351 -12.54 -11.29 -17.31
C CYS A 351 -13.26 -12.50 -16.70
N PRO A 352 -12.83 -13.73 -16.99
CA PRO A 352 -13.51 -14.93 -16.51
C PRO A 352 -13.18 -15.32 -15.08
N ILE A 353 -12.13 -14.74 -14.47
CA ILE A 353 -11.56 -15.21 -13.20
C ILE A 353 -12.46 -14.87 -12.01
N ASP A 354 -13.01 -15.89 -11.38
CA ASP A 354 -13.85 -15.80 -10.18
C ASP A 354 -13.15 -16.33 -8.92
N PHE A 355 -12.07 -17.11 -9.08
CA PHE A 355 -11.36 -17.81 -8.03
C PHE A 355 -9.86 -17.65 -8.21
N VAL A 356 -9.14 -17.37 -7.13
CA VAL A 356 -7.69 -17.23 -7.14
C VAL A 356 -7.10 -18.14 -6.08
N ILE A 357 -6.15 -19.00 -6.45
CA ILE A 357 -5.39 -19.86 -5.55
C ILE A 357 -4.01 -19.27 -5.34
N THR A 358 -3.59 -19.13 -4.09
CA THR A 358 -2.23 -18.73 -3.71
C THR A 358 -1.67 -19.69 -2.65
N VAL A 359 -0.35 -19.81 -2.56
CA VAL A 359 0.34 -20.61 -1.51
C VAL A 359 0.92 -19.68 -0.46
N GLU A 360 1.75 -18.75 -0.91
CA GLU A 360 2.21 -17.62 -0.11
C GLU A 360 1.21 -16.47 -0.26
N ALA A 361 1.23 -15.53 0.68
CA ALA A 361 0.52 -14.28 0.46
C ALA A 361 0.84 -13.78 -0.94
N LEU A 362 -0.19 -13.49 -1.71
CA LEU A 362 -0.05 -12.94 -3.06
C LEU A 362 1.03 -11.89 -3.01
N LYS A 363 2.17 -12.15 -3.66
CA LYS A 363 3.32 -11.24 -3.65
C LYS A 363 2.84 -9.82 -3.89
N GLU A 364 3.44 -8.90 -3.19
CA GLU A 364 3.20 -7.48 -3.33
C GLU A 364 2.92 -7.16 -4.80
N GLY A 365 1.79 -6.54 -5.10
CA GLY A 365 1.52 -6.17 -6.47
C GLY A 365 0.12 -6.44 -7.00
N TRP A 366 -0.64 -7.29 -6.36
CA TRP A 366 -1.99 -7.57 -6.79
C TRP A 366 -3.00 -6.77 -5.97
N ASP A 367 -3.79 -5.94 -6.61
CA ASP A 367 -4.89 -5.20 -6.00
C ASP A 367 -6.22 -5.55 -6.66
N CYS A 368 -7.18 -6.00 -5.86
CA CYS A 368 -8.51 -6.29 -6.35
C CYS A 368 -9.56 -6.09 -5.27
N SER A 369 -10.27 -4.96 -5.32
CA SER A 369 -11.39 -4.70 -4.40
C SER A 369 -12.62 -5.60 -4.64
N PHE A 370 -12.62 -6.40 -5.72
CA PHE A 370 -13.63 -7.45 -5.95
C PHE A 370 -13.37 -8.73 -5.17
N ALA A 371 -12.24 -8.88 -4.48
CA ALA A 371 -12.03 -9.95 -3.51
C ALA A 371 -12.95 -9.73 -2.30
N TYR A 372 -13.91 -10.61 -2.11
CA TYR A 372 -14.91 -10.57 -1.02
C TYR A 372 -14.74 -11.69 -0.03
N VAL A 373 -14.30 -12.84 -0.51
CA VAL A 373 -14.24 -14.07 0.27
C VAL A 373 -12.79 -14.53 0.35
N PHE A 374 -12.34 -14.80 1.55
CA PHE A 374 -11.08 -15.45 1.83
C PHE A 374 -11.36 -16.86 2.37
N CYS A 375 -10.70 -17.86 1.84
CA CYS A 375 -10.73 -19.22 2.37
C CYS A 375 -9.32 -19.73 2.54
N SER A 376 -8.95 -20.12 3.76
CA SER A 376 -7.70 -20.78 3.98
C SER A 376 -7.90 -22.23 4.34
N VAL A 377 -7.22 -23.10 3.59
CA VAL A 377 -7.16 -24.54 3.85
C VAL A 377 -5.90 -24.91 4.61
N ALA A 378 -4.97 -23.96 4.82
CA ALA A 378 -3.76 -24.18 5.58
C ALA A 378 -4.05 -24.36 7.07
N SER A 379 -3.38 -25.34 7.69
CA SER A 379 -3.48 -25.61 9.13
C SER A 379 -2.70 -24.60 9.99
N ILE A 380 -1.73 -23.92 9.40
CA ILE A 380 -0.87 -22.93 10.07
C ILE A 380 -0.80 -21.68 9.17
N TYR A 381 -1.13 -20.52 9.74
CA TYR A 381 -1.04 -19.23 9.06
C TYR A 381 0.24 -18.52 9.48
N SER A 382 0.92 -17.89 8.55
CA SER A 382 1.84 -16.81 8.92
C SER A 382 1.04 -15.52 9.14
N LYS A 383 1.36 -14.77 10.19
CA LYS A 383 0.74 -13.46 10.47
C LYS A 383 0.80 -12.53 9.26
N LYS A 384 1.93 -12.52 8.57
CA LYS A 384 2.18 -11.69 7.38
C LYS A 384 1.26 -12.05 6.21
N ASP A 385 0.96 -13.33 6.01
CA ASP A 385 0.09 -13.78 4.92
C ASP A 385 -1.36 -13.34 5.15
N VAL A 386 -1.84 -13.48 6.38
CA VAL A 386 -3.19 -13.03 6.76
C VAL A 386 -3.34 -11.52 6.58
N GLU A 387 -2.36 -10.74 7.03
CA GLU A 387 -2.34 -9.28 6.87
C GLU A 387 -2.42 -8.86 5.40
N GLN A 388 -1.60 -9.45 4.55
CA GLN A 388 -1.57 -9.11 3.12
C GLN A 388 -2.86 -9.47 2.40
N ILE A 389 -3.46 -10.62 2.73
CA ILE A 389 -4.73 -11.06 2.14
C ILE A 389 -5.88 -10.17 2.63
N LEU A 390 -5.95 -9.90 3.94
CA LEU A 390 -6.95 -9.00 4.50
C LEU A 390 -6.88 -7.61 3.90
N GLY A 391 -5.67 -7.06 3.76
CA GLY A 391 -5.48 -5.74 3.16
C GLY A 391 -6.08 -5.60 1.75
N ARG A 392 -6.32 -6.72 1.07
CA ARG A 392 -6.96 -6.77 -0.26
C ARG A 392 -8.46 -7.04 -0.15
N VAL A 393 -8.85 -8.03 0.64
CA VAL A 393 -10.25 -8.41 0.81
C VAL A 393 -11.06 -7.29 1.45
N LEU A 394 -10.45 -6.48 2.34
CA LEU A 394 -11.13 -5.39 3.01
C LEU A 394 -11.42 -4.17 2.12
N ARG A 395 -10.75 -3.98 1.00
CA ARG A 395 -10.97 -2.81 0.15
C ARG A 395 -12.37 -2.78 -0.45
N MET A 396 -13.07 -1.66 -0.27
CA MET A 396 -14.39 -1.46 -0.85
C MET A 396 -14.31 -1.19 -2.35
N PRO A 397 -15.08 -1.88 -3.21
CA PRO A 397 -15.17 -1.57 -4.62
C PRO A 397 -15.58 -0.11 -4.85
N TYR A 398 -14.78 0.61 -5.66
CA TYR A 398 -15.02 2.01 -6.02
C TYR A 398 -15.09 2.98 -4.82
N ALA A 399 -14.63 2.55 -3.63
CA ALA A 399 -14.74 3.33 -2.38
C ALA A 399 -16.14 3.89 -2.16
N LYS A 400 -17.18 3.06 -2.38
CA LYS A 400 -18.58 3.44 -2.25
C LYS A 400 -19.39 2.32 -1.61
N ARG A 401 -20.26 2.69 -0.66
CA ARG A 401 -21.22 1.79 -0.05
C ARG A 401 -22.12 1.17 -1.11
N ARG A 402 -22.41 -0.11 -0.91
CA ARG A 402 -23.37 -0.85 -1.71
C ARG A 402 -24.74 -0.84 -1.05
N VAL A 403 -25.79 -0.91 -1.87
CA VAL A 403 -27.16 -0.97 -1.38
C VAL A 403 -27.37 -2.23 -0.55
N GLU A 404 -26.87 -3.36 -1.05
CA GLU A 404 -26.94 -4.63 -0.34
C GLU A 404 -25.90 -4.65 0.80
N ALA A 405 -26.42 -4.85 2.03
CA ALA A 405 -25.59 -4.82 3.25
C ALA A 405 -24.44 -5.85 3.20
N ASP A 406 -24.67 -7.00 2.59
CA ASP A 406 -23.69 -8.08 2.49
C ASP A 406 -22.56 -7.76 1.51
N LEU A 407 -22.75 -6.83 0.57
CA LEU A 407 -21.69 -6.34 -0.30
C LEU A 407 -20.80 -5.26 0.37
N ASN A 408 -21.11 -4.88 1.62
CA ASN A 408 -20.26 -4.00 2.43
C ASN A 408 -19.45 -4.76 3.48
N ARG A 409 -19.38 -6.09 3.38
CA ARG A 409 -18.72 -6.98 4.34
C ARG A 409 -17.67 -7.83 3.65
N ALA A 410 -16.68 -8.26 4.41
CA ALA A 410 -15.72 -9.29 4.01
C ALA A 410 -16.08 -10.62 4.65
N TYR A 411 -15.68 -11.72 4.02
CA TYR A 411 -16.00 -13.08 4.46
C TYR A 411 -14.72 -13.91 4.56
N ALA A 412 -14.61 -14.70 5.64
CA ALA A 412 -13.50 -15.60 5.85
C ALA A 412 -14.00 -16.98 6.25
N HIS A 413 -13.46 -18.03 5.63
CA HIS A 413 -13.78 -19.42 5.88
C HIS A 413 -12.50 -20.18 6.28
N VAL A 414 -12.56 -20.91 7.40
CA VAL A 414 -11.42 -21.63 7.96
C VAL A 414 -11.86 -22.99 8.53
N SER A 415 -10.92 -23.91 8.66
CA SER A 415 -11.19 -25.19 9.35
C SER A 415 -11.25 -25.01 10.88
N LYS A 416 -12.00 -25.86 11.57
CA LYS A 416 -12.17 -25.84 13.04
C LYS A 416 -10.84 -25.97 13.80
N SER A 417 -9.93 -26.78 13.28
CA SER A 417 -8.59 -26.96 13.87
C SER A 417 -7.79 -25.66 13.91
N SER A 418 -8.12 -24.71 13.04
CA SER A 418 -7.45 -23.42 12.91
C SER A 418 -8.21 -22.25 13.51
N TRP A 419 -9.44 -22.50 14.06
CA TRP A 419 -10.37 -21.43 14.46
C TRP A 419 -9.78 -20.42 15.46
N GLN A 420 -9.25 -20.90 16.60
CA GLN A 420 -8.70 -20.02 17.63
C GLN A 420 -7.50 -19.22 17.12
N ASN A 421 -6.64 -19.90 16.33
CA ASN A 421 -5.51 -19.24 15.68
C ASN A 421 -5.97 -18.24 14.63
N ALA A 422 -6.99 -18.57 13.84
CA ALA A 422 -7.53 -17.67 12.82
C ALA A 422 -8.13 -16.39 13.42
N VAL A 423 -8.95 -16.52 14.48
CA VAL A 423 -9.53 -15.36 15.18
C VAL A 423 -8.42 -14.46 15.72
N LYS A 424 -7.44 -15.04 16.40
CA LYS A 424 -6.30 -14.29 16.95
C LYS A 424 -5.49 -13.62 15.86
N GLN A 425 -5.18 -14.32 14.79
CA GLN A 425 -4.38 -13.77 13.69
C GLN A 425 -5.13 -12.70 12.90
N LEU A 426 -6.44 -12.86 12.69
CA LEU A 426 -7.28 -11.82 12.10
C LEU A 426 -7.29 -10.56 12.96
N HIS A 427 -7.44 -10.72 14.28
CA HIS A 427 -7.36 -9.62 15.23
C HIS A 427 -5.98 -8.93 15.17
N ASP A 428 -4.90 -9.71 15.34
CA ASP A 428 -3.53 -9.19 15.34
C ASP A 428 -3.19 -8.52 13.99
N SER A 429 -3.67 -9.09 12.88
CA SER A 429 -3.47 -8.52 11.55
C SER A 429 -4.23 -7.19 11.37
N LEU A 430 -5.46 -7.08 11.90
CA LEU A 430 -6.17 -5.80 11.88
C LEU A 430 -5.41 -4.74 12.68
N VAL A 431 -4.87 -5.10 13.86
CA VAL A 431 -4.05 -4.18 14.67
C VAL A 431 -2.79 -3.76 13.91
N ASP A 432 -2.09 -4.69 13.26
CA ASP A 432 -0.91 -4.39 12.44
C ASP A 432 -1.25 -3.52 11.21
N MET A 433 -2.46 -3.65 10.66
CA MET A 433 -2.96 -2.79 9.60
C MET A 433 -3.34 -1.37 10.08
N GLY A 434 -3.18 -1.09 11.38
CA GLY A 434 -3.39 0.21 11.98
C GLY A 434 -4.75 0.40 12.66
N PHE A 435 -5.53 -0.68 12.85
CA PHE A 435 -6.76 -0.62 13.64
C PHE A 435 -6.44 -0.57 15.14
N GLU A 436 -7.26 0.08 15.92
CA GLU A 436 -7.10 0.05 17.37
C GLU A 436 -7.52 -1.33 17.91
N GLU A 437 -6.84 -1.81 18.96
CA GLU A 437 -7.06 -3.15 19.53
C GLU A 437 -8.53 -3.38 19.94
N THR A 438 -9.15 -2.37 20.53
CA THR A 438 -10.57 -2.39 20.92
C THR A 438 -11.52 -2.42 19.73
N GLU A 439 -11.17 -1.77 18.63
CA GLU A 439 -11.95 -1.77 17.39
C GLU A 439 -11.80 -3.10 16.64
N ALA A 440 -10.59 -3.66 16.57
CA ALA A 440 -10.30 -4.89 15.83
C ALA A 440 -11.21 -6.05 16.27
N THR A 441 -11.44 -6.20 17.58
CA THR A 441 -12.36 -7.22 18.13
C THR A 441 -13.80 -7.01 17.64
N SER A 442 -14.29 -5.77 17.56
CA SER A 442 -15.66 -5.46 17.15
C SER A 442 -15.90 -5.67 15.65
N PHE A 443 -14.85 -5.79 14.85
CA PHE A 443 -14.93 -5.97 13.40
C PHE A 443 -14.84 -7.43 12.95
N ILE A 444 -14.68 -8.36 13.87
CA ILE A 444 -14.75 -9.80 13.59
C ILE A 444 -16.07 -10.33 14.14
N ASP A 445 -16.92 -10.78 13.23
CA ASP A 445 -18.25 -11.30 13.56
C ASP A 445 -18.36 -12.76 13.09
N THR A 446 -18.98 -13.59 13.91
CA THR A 446 -19.16 -15.02 13.57
C THR A 446 -20.38 -15.24 12.69
N MET A 447 -20.25 -16.11 11.69
CA MET A 447 -21.33 -16.47 10.78
C MET A 447 -21.51 -18.00 10.80
N PRO A 448 -22.76 -18.52 10.89
CA PRO A 448 -22.98 -19.96 10.70
C PRO A 448 -22.58 -20.38 9.28
N SER A 449 -22.18 -21.64 9.12
CA SER A 449 -21.94 -22.22 7.81
C SER A 449 -23.23 -22.26 7.00
N LEU A 450 -23.18 -21.86 5.74
CA LEU A 450 -24.31 -22.01 4.80
C LEU A 450 -24.71 -23.46 4.57
N LEU A 451 -23.77 -24.39 4.80
CA LEU A 451 -24.02 -25.84 4.74
C LEU A 451 -24.89 -26.34 5.90
N LEU A 452 -24.86 -25.65 7.05
CA LEU A 452 -25.61 -26.05 8.26
C LEU A 452 -27.03 -25.48 8.26
N GLU A 453 -27.30 -24.44 7.50
CA GLU A 453 -28.63 -23.89 7.29
C GLU A 453 -29.49 -24.80 6.40
N GLY A 454 -29.34 -26.12 6.53
CA GLY A 454 -29.97 -27.22 5.77
C GLY A 454 -31.51 -27.22 5.60
N GLY A 455 -32.08 -26.03 5.60
CA GLY A 455 -33.35 -25.75 5.01
C GLY A 455 -33.16 -25.54 3.52
N SER A 456 -33.41 -26.57 2.74
CA SER A 456 -33.54 -26.57 1.28
C SER A 456 -32.81 -25.46 0.54
N VAL A 457 -31.58 -25.73 0.14
CA VAL A 457 -30.84 -24.98 -0.88
C VAL A 457 -31.63 -24.77 -2.17
N SER A 458 -32.72 -25.50 -2.34
CA SER A 458 -33.65 -25.44 -3.47
C SER A 458 -34.37 -24.10 -3.68
N GLY A 459 -34.51 -23.25 -2.66
CA GLY A 459 -35.21 -21.97 -2.81
C GLY A 459 -34.33 -20.78 -3.21
N LEU A 460 -33.07 -20.77 -2.81
CA LEU A 460 -32.16 -19.62 -3.06
C LEU A 460 -31.30 -19.77 -4.32
N PHE A 461 -31.13 -21.01 -4.82
CA PHE A 461 -30.24 -21.35 -5.94
C PHE A 461 -30.92 -22.16 -7.06
N ALA A 462 -32.26 -22.34 -7.02
CA ALA A 462 -33.01 -23.13 -7.99
C ALA A 462 -32.92 -22.61 -9.44
N ASP A 463 -32.53 -21.36 -9.64
CA ASP A 463 -32.50 -20.71 -10.95
C ASP A 463 -31.06 -20.41 -11.47
N ILE A 464 -30.03 -20.99 -10.87
CA ILE A 464 -28.66 -20.87 -11.42
C ILE A 464 -28.44 -22.07 -12.36
N PRO A 465 -28.41 -21.88 -13.68
CA PRO A 465 -28.08 -22.98 -14.60
C PRO A 465 -26.69 -23.48 -14.24
N VAL A 466 -26.58 -24.76 -13.96
CA VAL A 466 -25.32 -25.47 -13.92
C VAL A 466 -24.87 -25.56 -15.39
N ALA A 467 -24.08 -24.60 -15.85
CA ALA A 467 -23.43 -24.62 -17.14
C ALA A 467 -22.00 -25.16 -16.96
#